data_61f821018b2a516f41c61bbd49b51529
#
_entry.id   61f821018b2a516f41c61bbd49b51529
#
_cell.length_a   1.000
_cell.length_b   1.000
_cell.length_c   1.000
_cell.angle_alpha   90.00
_cell.angle_beta   90.00
_cell.angle_gamma   90.00
#
_symmetry.space_group_name_H-M   'P 1'
#
loop_
_entity.id
_entity.type
_entity.pdbx_description
1 polymer ?
#
loop_
_entity_poly.entity_id
_entity_poly.type
_entity_poly.pdbx_seq_one_letter_code
_entity_poly.pdbx_strand_id
1 'polypeptide(L)'
;MDLIVDAHQDIAFNALSLHRDFLLSAHENRLKGVDSKNGSPTVGLPDLIRGNVRIVFGTIWVPPCLSGVDYQPCYRTPKEAYDMAVQQLNYYKGLASQGHVRLILTQSDLRSVLGDRERVGVVLLMEGADPVLSPEDVHDWYAKGLRILAPSWRATRYAGGTHMPGPLTDLGRELMGQLEKSRLILDVSHMSDESFFETLNLFHGKIIASHSNCRALVPTDRQLSDDMIRALISRNSVIGSVFNNPFLLKDWKTGMAKSLVTLSHVVQHIRHVCSIAGDALHVAIGSDLDGGFGVENTPMEIDTVADLGKLASALSSDGFSDEEVEAIMSRNWLRILEDALPA
;
A
#
# COMPACT_ATOMS: atom_id res chain seq x y z
N MET A 1 -1.93 10.27 -20.47
CA MET A 1 -1.86 9.16 -19.49
C MET A 1 -3.27 8.87 -19.04
N ASP A 2 -3.72 7.62 -19.16
CA ASP A 2 -5.16 7.33 -19.02
C ASP A 2 -5.63 7.22 -17.57
N LEU A 3 -4.86 6.66 -16.65
CA LEU A 3 -5.18 6.61 -15.22
C LEU A 3 -3.96 6.19 -14.38
N ILE A 4 -4.04 6.41 -13.08
CA ILE A 4 -3.06 5.96 -12.09
C ILE A 4 -3.73 4.98 -11.12
N VAL A 5 -2.99 3.92 -10.77
CA VAL A 5 -3.34 3.02 -9.66
C VAL A 5 -2.28 3.17 -8.56
N ASP A 6 -2.71 3.46 -7.35
CA ASP A 6 -1.85 3.59 -6.17
C ASP A 6 -2.17 2.48 -5.16
N ALA A 7 -1.20 1.64 -4.89
CA ALA A 7 -1.43 0.39 -4.16
C ALA A 7 -1.37 0.51 -2.63
N HIS A 8 -1.27 1.72 -2.07
CA HIS A 8 -1.28 1.86 -0.60
C HIS A 8 -1.68 3.26 -0.16
N GLN A 9 -2.82 3.36 0.57
CA GLN A 9 -3.27 4.60 1.18
C GLN A 9 -4.08 4.37 2.47
N ASP A 10 -3.65 4.98 3.58
CA ASP A 10 -4.24 4.85 4.92
C ASP A 10 -5.46 5.75 5.17
N ILE A 11 -6.39 5.81 4.19
CA ILE A 11 -7.52 6.74 4.19
C ILE A 11 -8.37 6.64 5.46
N ALA A 12 -8.75 5.41 5.85
CA ALA A 12 -9.65 5.22 6.99
C ALA A 12 -8.97 5.53 8.32
N PHE A 13 -7.69 5.15 8.50
CA PHE A 13 -6.91 5.50 9.70
C PHE A 13 -6.78 7.02 9.84
N ASN A 14 -6.40 7.70 8.77
CA ASN A 14 -6.26 9.15 8.76
C ASN A 14 -7.58 9.87 9.10
N ALA A 15 -8.70 9.40 8.57
CA ALA A 15 -10.01 9.99 8.85
C ALA A 15 -10.45 9.79 10.31
N LEU A 16 -10.33 8.55 10.84
CA LEU A 16 -10.87 8.18 12.14
C LEU A 16 -9.93 8.56 13.30
N SER A 17 -8.61 8.52 13.08
CA SER A 17 -7.63 8.72 14.14
C SER A 17 -6.96 10.09 14.10
N LEU A 18 -6.74 10.66 12.91
CA LEU A 18 -6.10 11.95 12.73
C LEU A 18 -7.09 13.06 12.31
N HIS A 19 -8.40 12.74 12.24
CA HIS A 19 -9.48 13.66 11.88
C HIS A 19 -9.27 14.37 10.53
N ARG A 20 -8.58 13.69 9.57
CA ARG A 20 -8.41 14.15 8.20
C ARG A 20 -9.67 13.81 7.40
N ASP A 21 -10.42 14.81 7.00
CA ASP A 21 -11.63 14.61 6.21
C ASP A 21 -11.26 14.25 4.76
N PHE A 22 -11.46 12.99 4.40
CA PHE A 22 -11.12 12.49 3.06
C PHE A 22 -11.91 13.18 1.93
N LEU A 23 -13.08 13.75 2.23
CA LEU A 23 -13.90 14.47 1.24
C LEU A 23 -13.38 15.87 0.93
N LEU A 24 -12.44 16.36 1.72
CA LEU A 24 -11.71 17.61 1.48
C LEU A 24 -10.38 17.34 0.79
N SER A 25 -9.86 18.34 0.10
CA SER A 25 -8.49 18.29 -0.41
C SER A 25 -7.46 18.28 0.74
N ALA A 26 -6.27 17.78 0.46
CA ALA A 26 -5.14 17.84 1.40
C ALA A 26 -4.88 19.29 1.88
N HIS A 27 -4.98 20.24 0.96
CA HIS A 27 -4.80 21.65 1.27
C HIS A 27 -5.88 22.20 2.22
N GLU A 28 -7.15 21.86 2.02
CA GLU A 28 -8.25 22.24 2.92
C GLU A 28 -8.07 21.62 4.31
N ASN A 29 -7.64 20.34 4.39
CA ASN A 29 -7.31 19.72 5.67
C ASN A 29 -6.17 20.45 6.39
N ARG A 30 -5.10 20.85 5.67
CA ARG A 30 -4.02 21.67 6.24
C ARG A 30 -4.52 23.02 6.77
N LEU A 31 -5.41 23.70 6.04
CA LEU A 31 -6.01 24.97 6.47
C LEU A 31 -6.89 24.83 7.71
N LYS A 32 -7.55 23.68 7.89
CA LYS A 32 -8.34 23.40 9.11
C LYS A 32 -7.47 23.12 10.34
N GLY A 33 -6.15 23.03 10.18
CA GLY A 33 -5.23 22.78 11.28
C GLY A 33 -5.39 21.37 11.88
N VAL A 34 -5.74 20.38 11.04
CA VAL A 34 -5.79 18.97 11.49
C VAL A 34 -4.44 18.55 12.05
N ASP A 35 -4.45 17.56 12.96
CA ASP A 35 -3.25 17.09 13.64
C ASP A 35 -2.13 16.74 12.66
N SER A 36 -1.02 17.49 12.73
CA SER A 36 0.17 17.31 11.92
C SER A 36 1.22 16.42 12.61
N LYS A 37 0.90 15.77 13.73
CA LYS A 37 1.82 14.91 14.48
C LYS A 37 2.44 13.81 13.58
N ASN A 38 1.64 13.31 12.64
CA ASN A 38 2.07 12.33 11.64
C ASN A 38 2.32 13.00 10.26
N GLY A 39 2.77 14.24 10.24
CA GLY A 39 3.03 15.06 9.04
C GLY A 39 1.79 15.77 8.50
N SER A 40 2.01 16.73 7.60
CA SER A 40 0.92 17.49 6.96
C SER A 40 0.23 16.65 5.88
N PRO A 41 -1.13 16.65 5.81
CA PRO A 41 -1.91 15.85 4.87
C PRO A 41 -1.45 15.96 3.42
N THR A 42 -1.46 14.85 2.70
CA THR A 42 -1.15 14.76 1.25
C THR A 42 -2.28 14.16 0.43
N VAL A 43 -3.28 13.53 1.07
CA VAL A 43 -4.35 12.80 0.41
C VAL A 43 -5.72 13.41 0.71
N GLY A 44 -6.55 13.52 -0.32
CA GLY A 44 -7.98 13.83 -0.26
C GLY A 44 -8.67 13.37 -1.54
N LEU A 45 -9.96 13.07 -1.48
CA LEU A 45 -10.73 12.62 -2.65
C LEU A 45 -10.66 13.61 -3.81
N PRO A 46 -10.78 14.95 -3.59
CA PRO A 46 -10.61 15.93 -4.68
C PRO A 46 -9.22 15.86 -5.32
N ASP A 47 -8.18 15.54 -4.55
CA ASP A 47 -6.81 15.43 -5.05
C ASP A 47 -6.61 14.16 -5.88
N LEU A 48 -7.20 13.02 -5.47
CA LEU A 48 -7.22 11.78 -6.27
C LEU A 48 -7.87 12.01 -7.62
N ILE A 49 -9.04 12.64 -7.64
CA ILE A 49 -9.79 12.95 -8.87
C ILE A 49 -8.95 13.88 -9.76
N ARG A 50 -8.40 14.97 -9.20
CA ARG A 50 -7.56 15.94 -9.94
C ARG A 50 -6.30 15.30 -10.52
N GLY A 51 -5.67 14.38 -9.77
CA GLY A 51 -4.47 13.64 -10.18
C GLY A 51 -4.75 12.46 -11.10
N ASN A 52 -6.02 12.20 -11.45
CA ASN A 52 -6.45 11.01 -12.20
C ASN A 52 -5.99 9.68 -11.54
N VAL A 53 -5.89 9.67 -10.19
CA VAL A 53 -5.67 8.45 -9.41
C VAL A 53 -7.02 7.76 -9.26
N ARG A 54 -7.23 6.72 -10.08
CA ARG A 54 -8.55 6.13 -10.29
C ARG A 54 -8.83 4.92 -9.42
N ILE A 55 -7.78 4.24 -9.00
CA ILE A 55 -7.87 3.08 -8.12
C ILE A 55 -6.83 3.25 -7.02
N VAL A 56 -7.25 3.03 -5.79
CA VAL A 56 -6.37 2.97 -4.62
C VAL A 56 -6.57 1.67 -3.86
N PHE A 57 -5.50 1.11 -3.27
CA PHE A 57 -5.66 0.08 -2.26
C PHE A 57 -5.82 0.79 -0.92
N GLY A 58 -7.08 0.84 -0.47
CA GLY A 58 -7.44 1.51 0.79
C GLY A 58 -7.18 0.59 1.96
N THR A 59 -6.32 1.03 2.88
CA THR A 59 -5.86 0.18 3.97
C THR A 59 -6.84 0.11 5.12
N ILE A 60 -6.89 -1.06 5.73
CA ILE A 60 -7.38 -1.31 7.08
C ILE A 60 -6.13 -1.58 7.92
N TRP A 61 -5.60 -0.54 8.55
CA TRP A 61 -4.42 -0.61 9.39
C TRP A 61 -4.72 -0.16 10.82
N VAL A 62 -4.33 -0.98 11.77
CA VAL A 62 -4.51 -0.71 13.21
C VAL A 62 -3.17 -0.82 13.94
N PRO A 63 -2.72 0.22 14.64
CA PRO A 63 -1.42 0.22 15.30
C PRO A 63 -1.45 -0.60 16.59
N PRO A 64 -0.44 -1.46 16.82
CA PRO A 64 -0.25 -2.09 18.11
C PRO A 64 0.28 -1.10 19.16
N CYS A 65 -0.13 -1.25 20.44
CA CYS A 65 0.45 -0.49 21.55
C CYS A 65 1.83 -1.06 21.92
N LEU A 66 2.85 -0.70 21.13
CA LEU A 66 4.23 -1.15 21.34
C LEU A 66 5.15 0.04 21.63
N SER A 67 6.25 -0.23 22.36
CA SER A 67 7.30 0.78 22.55
C SER A 67 7.87 1.24 21.21
N GLY A 68 7.99 2.55 21.04
CA GLY A 68 8.45 3.17 19.77
C GLY A 68 7.38 3.18 18.66
N VAL A 69 6.12 2.86 18.98
CA VAL A 69 4.95 3.06 18.12
C VAL A 69 4.06 4.13 18.76
N ASP A 70 4.03 5.32 18.18
CA ASP A 70 3.32 6.47 18.75
C ASP A 70 2.09 6.85 17.94
N TYR A 71 1.27 5.85 17.62
CA TYR A 71 -0.04 6.04 16.98
C TYR A 71 -1.17 5.80 17.97
N GLN A 72 -2.22 6.61 17.88
CA GLN A 72 -3.40 6.48 18.74
C GLN A 72 -4.68 6.61 17.91
N PRO A 73 -5.74 5.86 18.26
CA PRO A 73 -5.76 4.78 19.25
C PRO A 73 -4.92 3.58 18.81
N CYS A 74 -4.43 2.77 19.76
CA CYS A 74 -3.68 1.54 19.51
C CYS A 74 -4.32 0.34 20.22
N TYR A 75 -4.13 -0.89 19.72
CA TYR A 75 -4.67 -2.10 20.34
C TYR A 75 -3.65 -2.83 21.24
N ARG A 76 -4.16 -3.53 22.26
CA ARG A 76 -3.40 -4.44 23.14
C ARG A 76 -3.83 -5.89 23.00
N THR A 77 -5.02 -6.11 22.46
CA THR A 77 -5.60 -7.45 22.27
C THR A 77 -6.09 -7.64 20.84
N PRO A 78 -6.13 -8.89 20.34
CA PRO A 78 -6.67 -9.15 19.00
C PRO A 78 -8.11 -8.68 18.84
N LYS A 79 -8.91 -8.75 19.91
CA LYS A 79 -10.30 -8.26 19.89
C LYS A 79 -10.37 -6.75 19.69
N GLU A 80 -9.51 -5.97 20.35
CA GLU A 80 -9.40 -4.52 20.14
C GLU A 80 -8.96 -4.22 18.69
N ALA A 81 -7.98 -4.98 18.16
CA ALA A 81 -7.55 -4.84 16.76
C ALA A 81 -8.72 -5.11 15.80
N TYR A 82 -9.49 -6.17 16.04
CA TYR A 82 -10.68 -6.49 15.25
C TYR A 82 -11.70 -5.35 15.27
N ASP A 83 -12.03 -4.83 16.47
CA ASP A 83 -13.04 -3.78 16.61
C ASP A 83 -12.62 -2.48 15.90
N MET A 84 -11.34 -2.10 15.99
CA MET A 84 -10.79 -0.95 15.27
C MET A 84 -10.81 -1.18 13.75
N ALA A 85 -10.43 -2.37 13.29
CA ALA A 85 -10.44 -2.71 11.87
C ALA A 85 -11.88 -2.71 11.28
N VAL A 86 -12.88 -3.16 12.05
CA VAL A 86 -14.29 -3.09 11.66
C VAL A 86 -14.76 -1.64 11.53
N GLN A 87 -14.29 -0.72 12.37
CA GLN A 87 -14.61 0.71 12.23
C GLN A 87 -14.04 1.27 10.92
N GLN A 88 -12.81 0.93 10.56
CA GLN A 88 -12.20 1.34 9.29
C GLN A 88 -12.92 0.73 8.08
N LEU A 89 -13.28 -0.55 8.13
CA LEU A 89 -14.10 -1.19 7.10
C LEU A 89 -15.44 -0.47 6.92
N ASN A 90 -16.11 -0.12 8.04
CA ASN A 90 -17.40 0.58 8.00
C ASN A 90 -17.25 2.00 7.44
N TYR A 91 -16.12 2.67 7.65
CA TYR A 91 -15.81 3.96 7.05
C TYR A 91 -15.78 3.85 5.51
N TYR A 92 -15.05 2.89 4.94
CA TYR A 92 -15.03 2.65 3.49
C TYR A 92 -16.43 2.29 2.94
N LYS A 93 -17.18 1.44 3.63
CA LYS A 93 -18.57 1.12 3.26
C LYS A 93 -19.47 2.34 3.30
N GLY A 94 -19.26 3.22 4.27
CA GLY A 94 -19.98 4.51 4.38
C GLY A 94 -19.70 5.41 3.16
N LEU A 95 -18.44 5.59 2.79
CA LEU A 95 -18.04 6.34 1.59
C LEU A 95 -18.66 5.76 0.32
N ALA A 96 -18.66 4.43 0.18
CA ALA A 96 -19.26 3.78 -0.98
C ALA A 96 -20.79 3.90 -1.02
N SER A 97 -21.49 3.76 0.11
CA SER A 97 -22.94 3.89 0.19
C SER A 97 -23.43 5.30 -0.10
N GLN A 98 -22.61 6.30 0.19
CA GLN A 98 -22.86 7.71 -0.13
C GLN A 98 -22.47 8.07 -1.58
N GLY A 99 -21.87 7.13 -2.32
CA GLY A 99 -21.49 7.33 -3.72
C GLY A 99 -20.18 8.08 -3.93
N HIS A 100 -19.39 8.35 -2.87
CA HIS A 100 -18.11 9.05 -2.97
C HIS A 100 -17.01 8.19 -3.62
N VAL A 101 -17.01 6.88 -3.35
CA VAL A 101 -16.10 5.91 -3.93
C VAL A 101 -16.86 4.66 -4.38
N ARG A 102 -16.18 3.78 -5.13
CA ARG A 102 -16.67 2.44 -5.45
C ARG A 102 -15.75 1.39 -4.85
N LEU A 103 -16.28 0.48 -4.03
CA LEU A 103 -15.50 -0.71 -3.62
C LEU A 103 -15.35 -1.65 -4.81
N ILE A 104 -14.13 -2.08 -5.07
CA ILE A 104 -13.80 -3.06 -6.12
C ILE A 104 -13.74 -4.44 -5.48
N LEU A 105 -14.79 -5.23 -5.66
CA LEU A 105 -14.93 -6.57 -5.10
C LEU A 105 -14.85 -7.65 -6.17
N THR A 106 -15.13 -7.29 -7.43
CA THR A 106 -15.22 -8.19 -8.58
C THR A 106 -14.57 -7.57 -9.81
N GLN A 107 -14.31 -8.39 -10.83
CA GLN A 107 -13.90 -7.88 -12.15
C GLN A 107 -14.95 -6.94 -12.77
N SER A 108 -16.24 -7.16 -12.48
CA SER A 108 -17.30 -6.27 -12.92
C SER A 108 -17.21 -4.89 -12.29
N ASP A 109 -16.88 -4.82 -10.97
CA ASP A 109 -16.64 -3.53 -10.30
C ASP A 109 -15.42 -2.82 -10.89
N LEU A 110 -14.33 -3.57 -11.14
CA LEU A 110 -13.12 -3.03 -11.76
C LEU A 110 -13.44 -2.40 -13.12
N ARG A 111 -14.12 -3.15 -14.01
CA ARG A 111 -14.55 -2.63 -15.32
C ARG A 111 -15.44 -1.39 -15.20
N SER A 112 -16.34 -1.37 -14.21
CA SER A 112 -17.20 -0.22 -13.96
C SER A 112 -16.42 1.04 -13.55
N VAL A 113 -15.37 0.91 -12.71
CA VAL A 113 -14.50 2.02 -12.33
C VAL A 113 -13.69 2.52 -13.52
N LEU A 114 -13.18 1.61 -14.36
CA LEU A 114 -12.42 1.97 -15.55
C LEU A 114 -13.28 2.73 -16.59
N GLY A 115 -14.59 2.44 -16.66
CA GLY A 115 -15.55 3.13 -17.52
C GLY A 115 -16.10 4.45 -16.95
N ASP A 116 -15.94 4.70 -15.65
CA ASP A 116 -16.47 5.88 -14.95
C ASP A 116 -15.31 6.82 -14.57
N ARG A 117 -15.23 8.00 -15.17
CA ARG A 117 -14.12 8.95 -14.92
C ARG A 117 -14.32 9.82 -13.67
N GLU A 118 -15.43 9.74 -12.99
CA GLU A 118 -15.76 10.64 -11.87
C GLU A 118 -15.51 9.99 -10.50
N ARG A 119 -15.48 8.65 -10.42
CA ARG A 119 -15.37 7.92 -9.16
C ARG A 119 -14.01 7.26 -9.00
N VAL A 120 -13.51 7.26 -7.78
CA VAL A 120 -12.33 6.51 -7.36
C VAL A 120 -12.77 5.12 -6.90
N GLY A 121 -12.09 4.10 -7.42
CA GLY A 121 -12.23 2.72 -6.97
C GLY A 121 -11.33 2.43 -5.77
N VAL A 122 -11.83 1.69 -4.79
CA VAL A 122 -11.08 1.28 -3.61
C VAL A 122 -11.06 -0.25 -3.54
N VAL A 123 -9.86 -0.83 -3.55
CA VAL A 123 -9.62 -2.24 -3.21
C VAL A 123 -9.22 -2.30 -1.74
N LEU A 124 -9.92 -3.05 -0.92
CA LEU A 124 -9.61 -3.12 0.52
C LEU A 124 -8.39 -4.02 0.77
N LEU A 125 -7.40 -3.47 1.44
CA LEU A 125 -6.17 -4.10 1.88
C LEU A 125 -6.10 -4.07 3.42
N MET A 126 -5.88 -5.20 4.08
CA MET A 126 -5.57 -5.23 5.51
C MET A 126 -4.06 -5.28 5.71
N GLU A 127 -3.52 -4.31 6.44
CA GLU A 127 -2.11 -4.24 6.78
C GLU A 127 -1.88 -4.63 8.24
N GLY A 128 -1.23 -5.79 8.43
CA GLY A 128 -1.11 -6.46 9.72
C GLY A 128 -2.35 -7.29 10.07
N ALA A 129 -2.17 -8.61 10.23
CA ALA A 129 -3.26 -9.56 10.34
C ALA A 129 -3.83 -9.75 11.77
N ASP A 130 -3.41 -8.98 12.78
CA ASP A 130 -3.93 -9.12 14.15
C ASP A 130 -5.45 -8.93 14.29
N PRO A 131 -6.15 -8.17 13.40
CA PRO A 131 -7.62 -8.16 13.35
C PRO A 131 -8.28 -9.49 12.96
N VAL A 132 -7.55 -10.41 12.35
CA VAL A 132 -8.01 -11.77 12.04
C VAL A 132 -7.89 -12.59 13.33
N LEU A 133 -9.00 -12.93 13.98
CA LEU A 133 -8.99 -13.55 15.32
C LEU A 133 -8.53 -15.01 15.27
N SER A 134 -8.91 -15.74 14.22
CA SER A 134 -8.40 -17.07 13.88
C SER A 134 -8.09 -17.15 12.38
N PRO A 135 -7.21 -18.05 11.92
CA PRO A 135 -6.90 -18.17 10.50
C PRO A 135 -8.13 -18.34 9.59
N GLU A 136 -9.18 -19.02 10.06
CA GLU A 136 -10.44 -19.25 9.34
C GLU A 136 -11.24 -17.97 9.12
N ASP A 137 -11.11 -16.98 10.00
CA ASP A 137 -11.87 -15.72 9.93
C ASP A 137 -11.52 -14.88 8.66
N VAL A 138 -10.47 -15.25 7.93
CA VAL A 138 -10.17 -14.60 6.63
C VAL A 138 -11.32 -14.77 5.63
N HIS A 139 -12.09 -15.86 5.73
CA HIS A 139 -13.26 -16.06 4.87
C HIS A 139 -14.35 -15.04 5.16
N ASP A 140 -14.53 -14.69 6.43
CA ASP A 140 -15.46 -13.63 6.85
C ASP A 140 -14.97 -12.25 6.40
N TRP A 141 -13.67 -11.97 6.50
CA TRP A 141 -13.09 -10.73 5.98
C TRP A 141 -13.24 -10.62 4.47
N TYR A 142 -13.01 -11.74 3.73
CA TYR A 142 -13.26 -11.77 2.28
C TYR A 142 -14.74 -11.50 1.95
N ALA A 143 -15.67 -12.11 2.67
CA ALA A 143 -17.10 -11.88 2.51
C ALA A 143 -17.51 -10.43 2.83
N LYS A 144 -16.82 -9.79 3.78
CA LYS A 144 -17.00 -8.37 4.10
C LYS A 144 -16.40 -7.41 3.07
N GLY A 145 -15.61 -7.92 2.10
CA GLY A 145 -15.07 -7.15 0.97
C GLY A 145 -13.54 -7.02 0.94
N LEU A 146 -12.81 -7.61 1.90
CA LEU A 146 -11.35 -7.62 1.85
C LEU A 146 -10.87 -8.38 0.60
N ARG A 147 -9.82 -7.87 -0.08
CA ARG A 147 -9.23 -8.52 -1.25
C ARG A 147 -7.73 -8.75 -1.13
N ILE A 148 -7.06 -8.00 -0.27
CA ILE A 148 -5.62 -8.08 -0.06
C ILE A 148 -5.37 -8.15 1.45
N LEU A 149 -4.42 -9.00 1.88
CA LEU A 149 -4.01 -9.10 3.28
C LEU A 149 -2.50 -9.18 3.39
N ALA A 150 -1.91 -8.29 4.20
CA ALA A 150 -0.53 -8.35 4.64
C ALA A 150 -0.46 -8.98 6.04
N PRO A 151 0.29 -10.07 6.26
CA PRO A 151 0.36 -10.74 7.56
C PRO A 151 1.00 -9.89 8.66
N SER A 152 1.86 -8.95 8.29
CA SER A 152 2.62 -8.11 9.24
C SER A 152 2.66 -6.64 8.80
N TRP A 153 2.84 -5.77 9.78
CA TRP A 153 3.39 -4.41 9.69
C TRP A 153 4.68 -4.36 10.52
N ARG A 154 4.60 -4.45 11.85
CA ARG A 154 5.63 -5.04 12.72
C ARG A 154 5.30 -6.51 12.94
N ALA A 155 5.95 -7.21 13.88
CA ALA A 155 5.52 -8.55 14.22
C ALA A 155 4.04 -8.56 14.66
N THR A 156 3.30 -9.53 14.14
CA THR A 156 1.94 -9.85 14.54
C THR A 156 1.89 -11.25 15.18
N ARG A 157 0.72 -11.72 15.56
CA ARG A 157 0.54 -13.12 15.98
C ARG A 157 0.82 -14.13 14.87
N TYR A 158 0.96 -13.67 13.61
CA TYR A 158 1.10 -14.51 12.43
C TYR A 158 2.51 -14.52 11.84
N ALA A 159 3.21 -13.37 11.85
CA ALA A 159 4.47 -13.23 11.14
C ALA A 159 5.39 -12.20 11.80
N GLY A 160 6.69 -12.39 11.67
CA GLY A 160 7.67 -11.34 11.91
C GLY A 160 7.56 -10.24 10.85
N GLY A 161 7.91 -9.02 11.22
CA GLY A 161 7.77 -7.84 10.35
C GLY A 161 8.86 -6.79 10.57
N THR A 162 8.67 -5.62 10.00
CA THR A 162 9.62 -4.50 10.05
C THR A 162 10.01 -4.15 11.49
N HIS A 163 11.30 -4.06 11.77
CA HIS A 163 11.93 -3.82 13.09
C HIS A 163 11.64 -4.89 14.17
N MET A 164 10.92 -5.93 13.83
CA MET A 164 10.63 -7.07 14.70
C MET A 164 10.71 -8.36 13.88
N PRO A 165 11.93 -8.74 13.41
CA PRO A 165 12.11 -9.89 12.54
C PRO A 165 11.78 -11.21 13.26
N GLY A 166 11.42 -12.21 12.47
CA GLY A 166 11.11 -13.56 12.90
C GLY A 166 10.42 -14.36 11.79
N PRO A 167 10.26 -15.68 11.95
CA PRO A 167 9.56 -16.55 11.02
C PRO A 167 8.04 -16.36 11.08
N LEU A 168 7.31 -17.08 10.23
CA LEU A 168 5.89 -17.33 10.47
C LEU A 168 5.70 -18.07 11.80
N THR A 169 4.66 -17.70 12.54
CA THR A 169 4.21 -18.50 13.68
C THR A 169 3.43 -19.73 13.20
N ASP A 170 3.04 -20.64 14.11
CA ASP A 170 2.16 -21.75 13.75
C ASP A 170 0.82 -21.23 13.21
N LEU A 171 0.24 -20.19 13.84
CA LEU A 171 -0.95 -19.50 13.31
C LEU A 171 -0.70 -18.88 11.93
N GLY A 172 0.51 -18.36 11.69
CA GLY A 172 0.90 -17.82 10.38
C GLY A 172 0.91 -18.87 9.30
N ARG A 173 1.41 -20.08 9.58
CA ARG A 173 1.40 -21.22 8.65
C ARG A 173 -0.03 -21.66 8.31
N GLU A 174 -0.89 -21.73 9.32
CA GLU A 174 -2.32 -22.03 9.13
C GLU A 174 -2.99 -20.93 8.30
N LEU A 175 -2.68 -19.65 8.57
CA LEU A 175 -3.22 -18.51 7.83
C LEU A 175 -2.90 -18.60 6.34
N MET A 176 -1.68 -19.01 5.95
CA MET A 176 -1.31 -19.16 4.53
C MET A 176 -2.27 -20.11 3.81
N GLY A 177 -2.60 -21.25 4.42
CA GLY A 177 -3.56 -22.21 3.86
C GLY A 177 -4.99 -21.68 3.73
N GLN A 178 -5.42 -20.83 4.67
CA GLN A 178 -6.76 -20.22 4.62
C GLN A 178 -6.83 -19.06 3.62
N LEU A 179 -5.76 -18.27 3.48
CA LEU A 179 -5.65 -17.23 2.46
C LEU A 179 -5.76 -17.81 1.05
N GLU A 180 -5.09 -18.92 0.78
CA GLU A 180 -5.15 -19.61 -0.52
C GLU A 180 -6.57 -20.06 -0.86
N LYS A 181 -7.27 -20.67 0.11
CA LYS A 181 -8.67 -21.10 -0.05
C LYS A 181 -9.62 -19.92 -0.27
N SER A 182 -9.40 -18.79 0.39
CA SER A 182 -10.24 -17.59 0.27
C SER A 182 -9.97 -16.79 -1.00
N ARG A 183 -8.88 -17.09 -1.74
CA ARG A 183 -8.42 -16.34 -2.92
C ARG A 183 -8.06 -14.87 -2.60
N LEU A 184 -7.67 -14.58 -1.37
CA LEU A 184 -7.09 -13.28 -1.03
C LEU A 184 -5.71 -13.15 -1.68
N ILE A 185 -5.41 -11.94 -2.16
CA ILE A 185 -4.06 -11.58 -2.58
C ILE A 185 -3.22 -11.42 -1.32
N LEU A 186 -2.06 -12.05 -1.28
CA LEU A 186 -1.10 -11.90 -0.20
C LEU A 186 -0.19 -10.70 -0.49
N ASP A 187 -0.14 -9.75 0.44
CA ASP A 187 0.82 -8.65 0.40
C ASP A 187 1.99 -8.96 1.36
N VAL A 188 3.20 -8.99 0.81
CA VAL A 188 4.42 -9.28 1.58
C VAL A 188 5.15 -8.02 2.04
N SER A 189 4.58 -6.84 1.83
CA SER A 189 5.11 -5.60 2.40
C SER A 189 5.24 -5.74 3.91
N HIS A 190 6.31 -5.19 4.49
CA HIS A 190 6.66 -5.29 5.91
C HIS A 190 7.06 -6.68 6.43
N MET A 191 6.93 -7.76 5.70
CA MET A 191 7.39 -9.07 6.18
C MET A 191 8.90 -9.07 6.42
N SER A 192 9.34 -9.70 7.51
CA SER A 192 10.76 -9.99 7.70
C SER A 192 11.26 -11.01 6.67
N ASP A 193 12.56 -11.06 6.44
CA ASP A 193 13.16 -11.98 5.46
C ASP A 193 12.77 -13.44 5.76
N GLU A 194 12.79 -13.85 7.04
CA GLU A 194 12.43 -15.22 7.45
C GLU A 194 10.97 -15.53 7.11
N SER A 195 10.04 -14.66 7.53
CA SER A 195 8.61 -14.82 7.23
C SER A 195 8.36 -14.80 5.72
N PHE A 196 9.03 -13.94 4.97
CA PHE A 196 8.88 -13.82 3.52
C PHE A 196 9.24 -15.12 2.81
N PHE A 197 10.46 -15.66 3.05
CA PHE A 197 10.89 -16.88 2.35
C PHE A 197 10.12 -18.12 2.78
N GLU A 198 9.72 -18.20 4.05
CA GLU A 198 8.86 -19.29 4.52
C GLU A 198 7.47 -19.23 3.83
N THR A 199 6.91 -18.04 3.70
CA THR A 199 5.63 -17.80 3.02
C THR A 199 5.65 -18.26 1.57
N LEU A 200 6.74 -18.00 0.82
CA LEU A 200 6.86 -18.43 -0.58
C LEU A 200 6.79 -19.93 -0.76
N ASN A 201 7.19 -20.70 0.24
CA ASN A 201 7.15 -22.16 0.22
C ASN A 201 5.74 -22.72 0.56
N LEU A 202 4.92 -21.95 1.26
CA LEU A 202 3.63 -22.38 1.79
C LEU A 202 2.43 -21.85 1.01
N PHE A 203 2.56 -20.68 0.39
CA PHE A 203 1.47 -20.00 -0.31
C PHE A 203 1.71 -19.98 -1.82
N HIS A 204 0.77 -20.52 -2.59
CA HIS A 204 0.86 -20.63 -4.05
C HIS A 204 -0.12 -19.70 -4.78
N GLY A 205 -0.92 -18.93 -4.05
CA GLY A 205 -1.81 -17.92 -4.60
C GLY A 205 -1.10 -16.68 -5.15
N LYS A 206 -1.85 -15.63 -5.42
CA LYS A 206 -1.33 -14.36 -5.92
C LYS A 206 -0.61 -13.59 -4.81
N ILE A 207 0.63 -13.17 -5.07
CA ILE A 207 1.48 -12.39 -4.16
C ILE A 207 1.78 -11.03 -4.78
N ILE A 208 1.83 -9.99 -3.94
CA ILE A 208 2.30 -8.65 -4.28
C ILE A 208 3.19 -8.10 -3.15
N ALA A 209 3.91 -7.02 -3.43
CA ALA A 209 4.39 -6.09 -2.41
C ALA A 209 3.74 -4.73 -2.71
N SER A 210 2.69 -4.39 -1.97
CA SER A 210 1.88 -3.20 -2.27
C SER A 210 2.70 -1.90 -2.22
N HIS A 211 3.67 -1.83 -1.27
CA HIS A 211 4.48 -0.64 -1.04
C HIS A 211 5.85 -1.02 -0.45
N SER A 212 6.86 -1.16 -1.31
CA SER A 212 8.23 -1.52 -0.90
C SER A 212 9.26 -0.99 -1.89
N ASN A 213 10.43 -0.61 -1.39
CA ASN A 213 11.56 -0.16 -2.21
C ASN A 213 12.74 -1.16 -2.13
N CYS A 214 13.91 -0.79 -2.68
CA CYS A 214 15.04 -1.69 -2.85
C CYS A 214 16.09 -1.51 -1.73
N ARG A 215 16.43 -2.60 -1.03
CA ARG A 215 17.44 -2.62 0.04
C ARG A 215 18.84 -2.31 -0.49
N ALA A 216 19.11 -2.62 -1.74
CA ALA A 216 20.38 -2.27 -2.39
C ALA A 216 20.65 -0.76 -2.41
N LEU A 217 19.62 0.07 -2.47
CA LEU A 217 19.72 1.54 -2.48
C LEU A 217 19.60 2.14 -1.08
N VAL A 218 18.67 1.62 -0.25
CA VAL A 218 18.49 2.04 1.13
C VAL A 218 18.50 0.81 2.05
N PRO A 219 19.62 0.52 2.73
CA PRO A 219 19.85 -0.75 3.41
C PRO A 219 19.18 -0.84 4.78
N THR A 220 17.85 -1.02 4.77
CA THR A 220 17.04 -1.27 5.97
C THR A 220 16.23 -2.55 5.83
N ASP A 221 15.75 -3.10 6.95
CA ASP A 221 14.89 -4.29 6.99
C ASP A 221 13.49 -4.05 6.42
N ARG A 222 13.10 -2.77 6.24
CA ARG A 222 11.84 -2.38 5.59
C ARG A 222 11.85 -2.64 4.08
N GLN A 223 13.03 -2.67 3.47
CA GLN A 223 13.20 -2.75 2.03
C GLN A 223 13.40 -4.20 1.56
N LEU A 224 13.00 -4.47 0.32
CA LEU A 224 13.18 -5.77 -0.31
C LEU A 224 14.65 -5.98 -0.72
N SER A 225 15.21 -7.13 -0.36
CA SER A 225 16.51 -7.55 -0.90
C SER A 225 16.37 -7.97 -2.37
N ASP A 226 17.47 -8.00 -3.11
CA ASP A 226 17.48 -8.44 -4.51
C ASP A 226 16.96 -9.89 -4.66
N ASP A 227 17.20 -10.75 -3.67
CA ASP A 227 16.67 -12.11 -3.68
C ASP A 227 15.15 -12.14 -3.47
N MET A 228 14.60 -11.27 -2.61
CA MET A 228 13.15 -11.10 -2.45
C MET A 228 12.53 -10.56 -3.76
N ILE A 229 13.17 -9.58 -4.40
CA ILE A 229 12.72 -9.02 -5.69
C ILE A 229 12.71 -10.13 -6.76
N ARG A 230 13.78 -10.92 -6.90
CA ARG A 230 13.84 -12.07 -7.84
C ARG A 230 12.74 -13.09 -7.56
N ALA A 231 12.49 -13.38 -6.30
CA ALA A 231 11.44 -14.30 -5.89
C ALA A 231 10.03 -13.79 -6.26
N LEU A 232 9.76 -12.49 -6.07
CA LEU A 232 8.50 -11.86 -6.47
C LEU A 232 8.33 -11.86 -8.00
N ILE A 233 9.38 -11.54 -8.75
CA ILE A 233 9.39 -11.61 -10.22
C ILE A 233 9.05 -13.02 -10.70
N SER A 234 9.66 -14.06 -10.11
CA SER A 234 9.39 -15.46 -10.48
C SER A 234 7.93 -15.89 -10.23
N ARG A 235 7.23 -15.17 -9.35
CA ARG A 235 5.79 -15.35 -9.03
C ARG A 235 4.87 -14.42 -9.83
N ASN A 236 5.39 -13.74 -10.87
CA ASN A 236 4.66 -12.74 -11.68
C ASN A 236 3.97 -11.66 -10.80
N SER A 237 4.63 -11.26 -9.73
CA SER A 237 4.18 -10.27 -8.77
C SER A 237 4.47 -8.84 -9.24
N VAL A 238 3.88 -7.86 -8.55
CA VAL A 238 4.15 -6.43 -8.73
C VAL A 238 4.59 -5.83 -7.41
N ILE A 239 5.55 -4.93 -7.46
CA ILE A 239 6.14 -4.19 -6.33
C ILE A 239 5.75 -2.73 -6.49
N GLY A 240 5.03 -2.18 -5.51
CA GLY A 240 4.69 -0.76 -5.44
C GLY A 240 5.83 0.07 -4.88
N SER A 241 6.28 1.09 -5.59
CA SER A 241 7.32 2.01 -5.11
C SER A 241 6.76 3.04 -4.15
N VAL A 242 7.41 3.19 -2.99
CA VAL A 242 7.04 4.10 -1.89
C VAL A 242 7.65 5.47 -2.09
N PHE A 243 6.93 6.53 -1.68
CA PHE A 243 7.33 7.93 -1.85
C PHE A 243 7.79 8.60 -0.53
N ASN A 244 8.11 7.81 0.49
CA ASN A 244 8.65 8.30 1.76
C ASN A 244 10.17 8.52 1.65
N ASN A 245 10.64 9.75 1.84
CA ASN A 245 12.04 10.14 1.67
C ASN A 245 13.07 9.27 2.43
N PRO A 246 12.82 8.85 3.69
CA PRO A 246 13.71 7.88 4.37
C PRO A 246 13.88 6.54 3.65
N PHE A 247 12.94 6.17 2.77
CA PHE A 247 12.98 4.94 1.99
C PHE A 247 13.54 5.14 0.58
N LEU A 248 13.78 6.40 0.19
CA LEU A 248 14.28 6.79 -1.13
C LEU A 248 15.74 7.20 -1.12
N LEU A 249 16.21 7.83 -0.04
CA LEU A 249 17.58 8.30 0.08
C LEU A 249 18.20 7.78 1.37
N LYS A 250 19.31 7.05 1.22
CA LYS A 250 20.10 6.55 2.35
C LYS A 250 20.50 7.71 3.28
N ASP A 251 20.42 7.44 4.59
CA ASP A 251 20.77 8.39 5.67
C ASP A 251 19.88 9.66 5.74
N TRP A 252 18.83 9.76 4.91
CA TRP A 252 17.86 10.84 5.06
C TRP A 252 17.06 10.65 6.36
N LYS A 253 16.81 11.74 7.07
CA LYS A 253 16.07 11.74 8.35
C LYS A 253 14.99 12.81 8.34
N THR A 254 13.88 12.54 9.01
CA THR A 254 12.81 13.53 9.25
C THR A 254 13.39 14.84 9.79
N GLY A 255 12.99 15.95 9.17
CA GLY A 255 13.53 17.29 9.45
C GLY A 255 14.67 17.73 8.54
N MET A 256 15.22 16.85 7.70
CA MET A 256 16.12 17.27 6.61
C MET A 256 15.33 17.96 5.50
N ALA A 257 16.04 18.76 4.69
CA ALA A 257 15.41 19.50 3.59
C ALA A 257 14.75 18.53 2.59
N LYS A 258 13.47 18.70 2.32
CA LYS A 258 12.70 17.93 1.34
C LYS A 258 13.35 17.95 -0.05
N SER A 259 13.97 19.07 -0.43
CA SER A 259 14.64 19.26 -1.72
C SER A 259 15.83 18.34 -1.98
N LEU A 260 16.31 17.60 -0.98
CA LEU A 260 17.35 16.58 -1.15
C LEU A 260 16.83 15.32 -1.85
N VAL A 261 15.52 15.11 -1.87
CA VAL A 261 14.89 13.96 -2.52
C VAL A 261 13.93 14.44 -3.61
N THR A 262 14.08 13.87 -4.79
CA THR A 262 13.28 14.18 -5.98
C THR A 262 12.67 12.90 -6.55
N LEU A 263 11.76 13.01 -7.51
CA LEU A 263 11.21 11.87 -8.22
C LEU A 263 12.26 11.00 -8.90
N SER A 264 13.46 11.54 -9.20
CA SER A 264 14.56 10.73 -9.72
C SER A 264 14.99 9.61 -8.75
N HIS A 265 14.85 9.80 -7.44
CA HIS A 265 15.12 8.74 -6.47
C HIS A 265 14.06 7.62 -6.53
N VAL A 266 12.79 7.97 -6.75
CA VAL A 266 11.73 6.96 -7.01
C VAL A 266 12.06 6.19 -8.29
N VAL A 267 12.43 6.91 -9.36
CA VAL A 267 12.83 6.30 -10.64
C VAL A 267 14.03 5.35 -10.47
N GLN A 268 15.01 5.67 -9.62
CA GLN A 268 16.15 4.78 -9.33
C GLN A 268 15.69 3.44 -8.72
N HIS A 269 14.74 3.46 -7.78
CA HIS A 269 14.17 2.22 -7.21
C HIS A 269 13.40 1.43 -8.26
N ILE A 270 12.58 2.08 -9.07
CA ILE A 270 11.86 1.45 -10.18
C ILE A 270 12.84 0.80 -11.17
N ARG A 271 13.87 1.53 -11.59
CA ARG A 271 14.89 1.04 -12.52
C ARG A 271 15.66 -0.15 -11.93
N HIS A 272 15.93 -0.16 -10.64
CA HIS A 272 16.59 -1.29 -9.99
C HIS A 272 15.75 -2.57 -10.12
N VAL A 273 14.44 -2.50 -9.85
CA VAL A 273 13.52 -3.64 -10.06
C VAL A 273 13.50 -4.07 -11.53
N CYS A 274 13.36 -3.11 -12.46
CA CYS A 274 13.37 -3.39 -13.90
C CYS A 274 14.69 -4.03 -14.36
N SER A 275 15.82 -3.61 -13.81
CA SER A 275 17.12 -4.20 -14.16
C SER A 275 17.27 -5.65 -13.72
N ILE A 276 16.64 -6.03 -12.60
CA ILE A 276 16.60 -7.44 -12.13
C ILE A 276 15.62 -8.27 -12.97
N ALA A 277 14.48 -7.67 -13.35
CA ALA A 277 13.43 -8.34 -14.11
C ALA A 277 13.79 -8.51 -15.61
N GLY A 278 14.50 -7.54 -16.18
CA GLY A 278 14.72 -7.44 -17.62
C GLY A 278 13.58 -6.74 -18.37
N ASP A 279 12.55 -6.27 -17.65
CA ASP A 279 11.38 -5.57 -18.17
C ASP A 279 10.78 -4.63 -17.12
N ALA A 280 9.69 -3.93 -17.44
CA ALA A 280 8.95 -3.03 -16.55
C ALA A 280 7.61 -3.61 -16.03
N LEU A 281 7.41 -4.94 -16.08
CA LEU A 281 6.14 -5.57 -15.76
C LEU A 281 5.93 -5.86 -14.26
N HIS A 282 6.96 -5.66 -13.44
CA HIS A 282 7.00 -6.10 -12.04
C HIS A 282 7.08 -4.96 -11.02
N VAL A 283 6.91 -3.72 -11.46
CA VAL A 283 6.96 -2.54 -10.60
C VAL A 283 5.84 -1.57 -10.93
N ALA A 284 5.35 -0.86 -9.92
CA ALA A 284 4.28 0.12 -10.06
C ALA A 284 4.32 1.14 -8.92
N ILE A 285 3.25 1.92 -8.71
CA ILE A 285 3.11 2.88 -7.62
C ILE A 285 2.47 2.20 -6.41
N GLY A 286 3.06 2.38 -5.25
CA GLY A 286 2.50 2.13 -3.93
C GLY A 286 2.97 3.26 -3.03
N SER A 287 2.37 4.46 -3.19
CA SER A 287 2.95 5.72 -2.75
C SER A 287 3.14 5.81 -1.25
N ASP A 288 2.26 5.20 -0.50
CA ASP A 288 2.19 5.28 0.97
C ASP A 288 1.97 6.73 1.46
N LEU A 289 1.45 7.61 0.60
CA LEU A 289 1.15 9.00 0.97
C LEU A 289 0.13 9.04 2.10
N ASP A 290 0.42 9.83 3.14
CA ASP A 290 -0.28 9.85 4.44
C ASP A 290 -0.13 8.57 5.29
N GLY A 291 0.77 7.65 4.91
CA GLY A 291 1.11 6.43 5.66
C GLY A 291 2.04 6.69 6.86
N GLY A 292 1.60 7.53 7.80
CA GLY A 292 2.37 7.91 8.99
C GLY A 292 3.43 9.00 8.74
N PHE A 293 3.44 9.61 7.58
CA PHE A 293 4.27 10.76 7.23
C PHE A 293 3.46 11.77 6.40
N GLY A 294 3.94 12.99 6.26
CA GLY A 294 3.28 14.04 5.50
C GLY A 294 4.16 14.59 4.37
N VAL A 295 3.71 15.70 3.80
CA VAL A 295 4.37 16.36 2.66
C VAL A 295 5.84 16.69 2.92
N GLU A 296 6.25 16.84 4.16
CA GLU A 296 7.62 17.16 4.58
C GLU A 296 8.59 16.01 4.24
N ASN A 297 8.08 14.79 4.15
CA ASN A 297 8.85 13.57 3.93
C ASN A 297 8.59 12.95 2.55
N THR A 298 8.02 13.71 1.61
CA THR A 298 7.82 13.28 0.22
C THR A 298 8.88 13.88 -0.71
N PRO A 299 9.11 13.33 -1.91
CA PRO A 299 9.94 13.98 -2.93
C PRO A 299 9.55 15.43 -3.19
N MET A 300 10.53 16.26 -3.56
CA MET A 300 10.34 17.72 -3.69
C MET A 300 9.14 18.08 -4.58
N GLU A 301 8.89 17.33 -5.63
CA GLU A 301 7.83 17.58 -6.62
C GLU A 301 6.44 17.17 -6.15
N ILE A 302 6.33 16.41 -5.06
CA ILE A 302 5.06 15.90 -4.53
C ILE A 302 4.58 16.80 -3.40
N ASP A 303 3.48 17.49 -3.61
CA ASP A 303 2.75 18.23 -2.57
C ASP A 303 1.50 17.47 -2.12
N THR A 304 0.78 16.87 -3.06
CA THR A 304 -0.38 16.03 -2.79
C THR A 304 -0.38 14.80 -3.71
N VAL A 305 -1.28 13.87 -3.44
CA VAL A 305 -1.48 12.68 -4.28
C VAL A 305 -1.80 13.03 -5.75
N ALA A 306 -2.31 14.24 -6.02
CA ALA A 306 -2.52 14.73 -7.38
C ALA A 306 -1.23 14.86 -8.20
N ASP A 307 -0.10 14.96 -7.53
CA ASP A 307 1.21 15.12 -8.18
C ASP A 307 1.84 13.79 -8.63
N LEU A 308 1.23 12.63 -8.32
CA LEU A 308 1.75 11.32 -8.73
C LEU A 308 1.95 11.23 -10.25
N GLY A 309 1.13 11.94 -11.03
CA GLY A 309 1.27 12.03 -12.49
C GLY A 309 2.61 12.57 -12.96
N LYS A 310 3.33 13.35 -12.13
CA LYS A 310 4.68 13.86 -12.46
C LYS A 310 5.71 12.74 -12.59
N LEU A 311 5.46 11.57 -11.97
CA LEU A 311 6.34 10.40 -12.11
C LEU A 311 6.44 9.95 -13.57
N ALA A 312 5.37 10.03 -14.35
CA ALA A 312 5.40 9.66 -15.78
C ALA A 312 6.45 10.45 -16.55
N SER A 313 6.51 11.78 -16.33
CA SER A 313 7.52 12.63 -16.97
C SER A 313 8.94 12.32 -16.49
N ALA A 314 9.10 11.97 -15.21
CA ALA A 314 10.39 11.56 -14.65
C ALA A 314 10.88 10.23 -15.25
N LEU A 315 9.98 9.24 -15.42
CA LEU A 315 10.26 7.97 -16.08
C LEU A 315 10.65 8.17 -17.56
N SER A 316 9.87 8.94 -18.32
CA SER A 316 10.17 9.24 -19.72
C SER A 316 11.52 9.96 -19.86
N SER A 317 11.84 10.90 -18.94
CA SER A 317 13.13 11.61 -18.93
C SER A 317 14.31 10.68 -18.61
N ASP A 318 14.06 9.57 -17.89
CA ASP A 318 15.04 8.52 -17.57
C ASP A 318 15.14 7.45 -18.70
N GLY A 319 14.36 7.58 -19.77
CA GLY A 319 14.42 6.73 -20.97
C GLY A 319 13.48 5.52 -20.97
N PHE A 320 12.47 5.49 -20.10
CA PHE A 320 11.38 4.52 -20.23
C PHE A 320 10.49 4.86 -21.43
N SER A 321 10.07 3.85 -22.19
CA SER A 321 9.10 4.01 -23.28
C SER A 321 7.69 4.35 -22.74
N ASP A 322 6.82 4.84 -23.63
CA ASP A 322 5.44 5.17 -23.24
C ASP A 322 4.69 3.95 -22.72
N GLU A 323 4.94 2.76 -23.29
CA GLU A 323 4.35 1.49 -22.85
C GLU A 323 4.84 1.08 -21.45
N GLU A 324 6.12 1.27 -21.16
CA GLU A 324 6.70 0.99 -19.83
C GLU A 324 6.17 1.98 -18.80
N VAL A 325 6.07 3.27 -19.14
CA VAL A 325 5.47 4.29 -18.28
C VAL A 325 4.03 3.93 -17.95
N GLU A 326 3.22 3.56 -18.93
CA GLU A 326 1.83 3.16 -18.70
C GLU A 326 1.71 1.87 -17.87
N ALA A 327 2.62 0.91 -18.09
CA ALA A 327 2.69 -0.31 -17.29
C ALA A 327 2.94 0.02 -15.81
N ILE A 328 3.93 0.87 -15.52
CA ILE A 328 4.29 1.29 -14.15
C ILE A 328 3.18 2.11 -13.49
N MET A 329 2.58 3.03 -14.23
CA MET A 329 1.57 3.94 -13.67
C MET A 329 0.24 3.24 -13.38
N SER A 330 -0.11 2.16 -14.12
CA SER A 330 -1.42 1.52 -13.96
C SER A 330 -1.50 0.04 -14.37
N ARG A 331 -1.03 -0.33 -15.59
CA ARG A 331 -1.36 -1.64 -16.19
C ARG A 331 -0.86 -2.82 -15.36
N ASN A 332 0.26 -2.69 -14.68
CA ASN A 332 0.80 -3.77 -13.86
C ASN A 332 -0.14 -4.11 -12.69
N TRP A 333 -0.71 -3.11 -12.01
CA TRP A 333 -1.73 -3.35 -10.99
C TRP A 333 -3.04 -3.84 -11.56
N LEU A 334 -3.48 -3.29 -12.70
CA LEU A 334 -4.71 -3.77 -13.36
C LEU A 334 -4.61 -5.25 -13.70
N ARG A 335 -3.49 -5.71 -14.24
CA ARG A 335 -3.21 -7.13 -14.52
C ARG A 335 -3.36 -8.00 -13.27
N ILE A 336 -2.81 -7.57 -12.13
CA ILE A 336 -2.95 -8.30 -10.85
C ILE A 336 -4.42 -8.39 -10.42
N LEU A 337 -5.15 -7.28 -10.51
CA LEU A 337 -6.56 -7.23 -10.10
C LEU A 337 -7.46 -8.06 -11.04
N GLU A 338 -7.24 -7.98 -12.34
CA GLU A 338 -7.98 -8.78 -13.34
C GLU A 338 -7.79 -10.28 -13.13
N ASP A 339 -6.56 -10.71 -12.78
CA ASP A 339 -6.24 -12.11 -12.52
C ASP A 339 -6.82 -12.64 -11.20
N ALA A 340 -6.89 -11.80 -10.17
CA ALA A 340 -7.19 -12.25 -8.82
C ALA A 340 -8.65 -12.04 -8.41
N LEU A 341 -9.33 -11.01 -8.93
CA LEU A 341 -10.70 -10.71 -8.56
C LEU A 341 -11.68 -11.75 -9.13
N PRO A 342 -12.73 -12.12 -8.37
CA PRO A 342 -13.79 -12.99 -8.89
C PRO A 342 -14.54 -12.29 -10.04
N ALA A 343 -15.17 -13.11 -10.92
CA ALA A 343 -15.93 -12.64 -12.06
C ALA A 343 -17.10 -11.72 -11.69
#